data_c9a3c3434b68a56e0e665530b5e5fec5
#
_entry.id   c9a3c3434b68a56e0e665530b5e5fec5
#
_cell.length_a   1.000
_cell.length_b   1.000
_cell.length_c   1.000
_cell.angle_alpha   90.00
_cell.angle_beta   90.00
_cell.angle_gamma   90.00
#
_symmetry.space_group_name_H-M   'P 1'
#
loop_
_entity.id
_entity.type
_entity.pdbx_description
1 polymer ?
#
loop_
_entity_poly.entity_id
_entity_poly.type
_entity_poly.pdbx_seq_one_letter_code
_entity_poly.pdbx_strand_id
1 'polypeptide(L)'
;RILLLDIDNFKTLNDSFGYSAGDKALKIIARTIKKAVKDTDIVARFSGEEFLVLLPDQVDSETHVVTQKIQAQISKLPFKFRDQSITITASAVCAVFGDTDTPEEVLERLQLGLKNAKRTGPNQLIWL
;
A
#
# COMPACT_ATOMS: atom_id res chain seq x y z
N ARG A 1 -11.66 3.36 -9.05
CA ARG A 1 -10.78 2.25 -8.62
C ARG A 1 -10.45 2.38 -7.15
N ILE A 2 -10.20 1.26 -6.54
CA ILE A 2 -9.81 1.18 -5.12
C ILE A 2 -8.55 0.34 -5.01
N LEU A 3 -7.60 0.82 -4.21
CA LEU A 3 -6.30 0.20 -4.03
C LEU A 3 -6.07 -0.04 -2.54
N LEU A 4 -5.68 -1.25 -2.19
CA LEU A 4 -5.23 -1.58 -0.84
C LEU A 4 -3.74 -1.89 -0.90
N LEU A 5 -2.96 -1.14 -0.12
CA LEU A 5 -1.51 -1.33 0.03
C LEU A 5 -1.22 -1.84 1.44
N ASP A 6 -0.31 -2.78 1.54
CA ASP A 6 0.14 -3.32 2.82
C ASP A 6 1.67 -3.33 2.83
N ILE A 7 2.26 -2.79 3.87
CA ILE A 7 3.71 -2.75 4.02
C ILE A 7 4.22 -4.17 4.28
N ASP A 8 5.15 -4.62 3.45
CA ASP A 8 5.73 -5.95 3.58
C ASP A 8 6.62 -6.04 4.82
N ASN A 9 6.48 -7.15 5.55
CA ASN A 9 7.30 -7.46 6.73
C ASN A 9 7.29 -6.37 7.82
N PHE A 10 6.19 -5.67 7.98
CA PHE A 10 6.08 -4.56 8.94
C PHE A 10 6.29 -5.03 10.38
N LYS A 11 5.77 -6.21 10.74
CA LYS A 11 5.98 -6.80 12.07
C LYS A 11 7.47 -7.03 12.33
N THR A 12 8.20 -7.54 11.35
CA THR A 12 9.65 -7.74 11.45
C THR A 12 10.37 -6.43 11.67
N LEU A 13 9.96 -5.36 11.00
CA LEU A 13 10.51 -4.03 11.20
C LEU A 13 10.33 -3.56 12.65
N ASN A 14 9.12 -3.68 13.18
CA ASN A 14 8.82 -3.31 14.56
C ASN A 14 9.60 -4.18 15.56
N ASP A 15 9.66 -5.48 15.33
CA ASP A 15 10.36 -6.41 16.23
C ASP A 15 11.87 -6.14 16.24
N SER A 16 12.44 -5.76 15.10
CA SER A 16 13.88 -5.51 14.96
C SER A 16 14.32 -4.12 15.43
N PHE A 17 13.50 -3.09 15.21
CA PHE A 17 13.86 -1.69 15.41
C PHE A 17 12.92 -0.91 16.34
N GLY A 18 11.87 -1.55 16.84
CA GLY A 18 10.90 -0.95 17.76
C GLY A 18 9.74 -0.24 17.05
N TYR A 19 8.71 0.04 17.83
CA TYR A 19 7.49 0.68 17.31
C TYR A 19 7.73 2.10 16.80
N SER A 20 8.68 2.83 17.37
CA SER A 20 9.04 4.17 16.88
C SER A 20 9.54 4.15 15.45
N ALA A 21 10.31 3.13 15.08
CA ALA A 21 10.78 2.95 13.71
C ALA A 21 9.63 2.65 12.77
N GLY A 22 8.70 1.77 13.17
CA GLY A 22 7.49 1.48 12.42
C GLY A 22 6.62 2.70 12.20
N ASP A 23 6.38 3.49 13.25
CA ASP A 23 5.60 4.73 13.15
C ASP A 23 6.24 5.74 12.21
N LYS A 24 7.55 5.89 12.28
CA LYS A 24 8.29 6.77 11.39
C LYS A 24 8.18 6.32 9.92
N ALA A 25 8.32 5.03 9.69
CA ALA A 25 8.16 4.45 8.36
C ALA A 25 6.76 4.68 7.80
N LEU A 26 5.73 4.46 8.62
CA LEU A 26 4.33 4.69 8.24
C LEU A 26 4.08 6.15 7.82
N LYS A 27 4.61 7.10 8.56
CA LYS A 27 4.45 8.53 8.24
C LYS A 27 5.11 8.88 6.90
N ILE A 28 6.30 8.38 6.66
CA ILE A 28 7.03 8.65 5.41
C ILE A 28 6.31 7.99 4.23
N ILE A 29 5.86 6.76 4.39
CA ILE A 29 5.11 6.03 3.36
C ILE A 29 3.79 6.74 3.05
N ALA A 30 3.07 7.17 4.07
CA ALA A 30 1.82 7.93 3.89
C ALA A 30 2.03 9.19 3.03
N ARG A 31 3.09 9.95 3.31
CA ARG A 31 3.45 11.13 2.52
C ARG A 31 3.82 10.77 1.08
N THR A 32 4.54 9.66 0.90
CA THR A 32 4.93 9.17 -0.42
C THR A 32 3.71 8.82 -1.26
N ILE A 33 2.75 8.11 -0.69
CA ILE A 33 1.49 7.77 -1.35
C ILE A 33 0.72 9.06 -1.70
N LYS A 34 0.59 9.96 -0.74
CA LYS A 34 -0.17 11.20 -0.92
C LYS A 34 0.40 12.07 -2.05
N LYS A 35 1.71 12.12 -2.19
CA LYS A 35 2.38 12.87 -3.27
C LYS A 35 2.22 12.21 -4.65
N ALA A 36 2.00 10.91 -4.70
CA ALA A 36 1.89 10.17 -5.95
C ALA A 36 0.50 10.24 -6.58
N VAL A 37 -0.52 10.60 -5.80
CA VAL A 37 -1.92 10.65 -6.23
C VAL A 37 -2.38 12.09 -6.43
N LYS A 38 -3.54 12.25 -7.06
CA LYS A 38 -4.15 13.58 -7.30
C LYS A 38 -4.85 14.10 -6.04
N ASP A 39 -5.10 15.40 -6.00
CA ASP A 39 -5.84 16.04 -4.88
C ASP A 39 -7.26 15.50 -4.75
N THR A 40 -7.86 15.01 -5.83
CA THR A 40 -9.18 14.40 -5.84
C THR A 40 -9.19 12.96 -5.36
N ASP A 41 -8.01 12.34 -5.25
CA ASP A 41 -7.88 10.98 -4.74
C ASP A 41 -7.85 11.01 -3.20
N ILE A 42 -8.32 9.92 -2.60
CA ILE A 42 -8.40 9.81 -1.13
C ILE A 42 -7.42 8.76 -0.66
N VAL A 43 -6.56 9.12 0.27
CA VAL A 43 -5.63 8.22 0.94
C VAL A 43 -6.02 8.12 2.40
N ALA A 44 -6.23 6.91 2.88
CA ALA A 44 -6.58 6.65 4.27
C ALA A 44 -5.74 5.52 4.83
N ARG A 45 -5.34 5.63 6.08
CA ARG A 45 -4.79 4.50 6.80
C ARG A 45 -5.94 3.60 7.23
N PHE A 46 -5.95 2.37 6.72
CA PHE A 46 -7.05 1.44 6.95
C PHE A 46 -6.85 0.58 8.19
N SER A 47 -5.63 0.11 8.40
CA SER A 47 -5.26 -0.65 9.60
C SER A 47 -3.80 -0.35 9.95
N GLY A 48 -3.20 -1.13 10.85
CA GLY A 48 -1.85 -0.90 11.35
C GLY A 48 -0.81 -0.59 10.26
N GLU A 49 -0.78 -1.40 9.23
CA GLU A 49 0.19 -1.30 8.12
C GLU A 49 -0.47 -1.20 6.74
N GLU A 50 -1.77 -0.98 6.70
CA GLU A 50 -2.54 -0.94 5.46
C GLU A 50 -3.01 0.46 5.12
N PHE A 51 -2.87 0.83 3.85
CA PHE A 51 -3.37 2.08 3.28
C PHE A 51 -4.40 1.80 2.21
N LEU A 52 -5.52 2.49 2.28
CA LEU A 52 -6.56 2.43 1.28
C LEU A 52 -6.49 3.69 0.42
N VAL A 53 -6.53 3.52 -0.90
CA VAL A 53 -6.51 4.65 -1.84
C VAL A 53 -7.73 4.54 -2.73
N LEU A 54 -8.54 5.59 -2.74
CA LEU A 54 -9.68 5.71 -3.63
C LEU A 54 -9.29 6.60 -4.80
N LEU A 55 -9.45 6.06 -5.99
CA LEU A 55 -9.04 6.71 -7.24
C LEU A 55 -10.29 6.89 -8.12
N PRO A 56 -11.12 7.92 -7.83
CA PRO A 56 -12.26 8.21 -8.67
C PRO A 56 -11.79 8.64 -10.06
N ASP A 57 -12.58 8.38 -11.05
CA ASP A 57 -12.36 8.84 -12.43
C ASP A 57 -11.08 8.32 -13.11
N GLN A 58 -10.45 7.27 -12.57
CA GLN A 58 -9.30 6.62 -13.24
C GLN A 58 -9.71 5.37 -13.99
N VAL A 59 -9.07 5.14 -15.12
CA VAL A 59 -9.14 3.89 -15.86
C VAL A 59 -8.03 2.93 -15.41
N ASP A 60 -8.10 1.67 -15.83
CA ASP A 60 -7.16 0.64 -15.38
C ASP A 60 -5.70 0.97 -15.68
N SER A 61 -5.41 1.51 -16.87
CA SER A 61 -4.04 1.87 -17.25
C SER A 61 -3.46 2.96 -16.37
N GLU A 62 -4.24 3.97 -16.02
CA GLU A 62 -3.81 5.05 -15.12
C GLU A 62 -3.57 4.52 -13.71
N THR A 63 -4.47 3.67 -13.23
CA THR A 63 -4.35 3.06 -11.91
C THR A 63 -3.12 2.17 -11.81
N HIS A 64 -2.82 1.42 -12.86
CA HIS A 64 -1.62 0.58 -12.93
C HIS A 64 -0.36 1.42 -12.82
N VAL A 65 -0.28 2.50 -13.60
CA VAL A 65 0.87 3.41 -13.58
C VAL A 65 1.08 4.04 -12.20
N VAL A 66 0.02 4.56 -11.58
CA VAL A 66 0.14 5.19 -10.26
C VAL A 66 0.52 4.19 -9.18
N THR A 67 -0.02 2.97 -9.25
CA THR A 67 0.30 1.91 -8.29
C THR A 67 1.76 1.49 -8.39
N GLN A 68 2.26 1.25 -9.59
CA GLN A 68 3.68 0.94 -9.81
C GLN A 68 4.59 2.07 -9.35
N LYS A 69 4.19 3.31 -9.60
CA LYS A 69 4.92 4.49 -9.13
C LYS A 69 5.02 4.53 -7.61
N ILE A 70 3.91 4.29 -6.92
CA ILE A 70 3.87 4.24 -5.45
C ILE A 70 4.82 3.16 -4.94
N GLN A 71 4.72 1.94 -5.46
CA GLN A 71 5.56 0.83 -5.04
C GLN A 71 7.05 1.10 -5.30
N ALA A 72 7.38 1.64 -6.45
CA ALA A 72 8.76 1.98 -6.81
C ALA A 72 9.32 3.08 -5.89
N GLN A 73 8.54 4.10 -5.59
CA GLN A 73 8.97 5.19 -4.71
C GLN A 73 9.17 4.72 -3.28
N ILE A 74 8.29 3.85 -2.77
CA ILE A 74 8.45 3.26 -1.43
C ILE A 74 9.73 2.45 -1.36
N SER A 75 10.00 1.59 -2.34
CA SER A 75 11.19 0.73 -2.34
C SER A 75 12.51 1.51 -2.43
N LYS A 76 12.46 2.74 -2.92
CA LYS A 76 13.64 3.61 -3.04
C LYS A 76 13.82 4.56 -1.86
N LEU A 77 12.91 4.58 -0.89
CA LEU A 77 13.03 5.46 0.27
C LEU A 77 14.26 5.08 1.09
N PRO A 78 15.07 6.09 1.49
CA PRO A 78 16.32 5.83 2.22
C PRO A 78 16.05 5.65 3.72
N PHE A 79 15.42 4.55 4.09
CA PHE A 79 15.22 4.23 5.50
C PHE A 79 16.53 3.82 6.16
N LYS A 80 16.81 4.41 7.31
CA LYS A 80 17.97 4.09 8.12
C LYS A 80 17.56 4.03 9.58
N PHE A 81 17.75 2.86 10.19
CA PHE A 81 17.47 2.63 11.61
C PHE A 81 18.70 2.02 12.26
N ARG A 82 19.14 2.58 13.40
CA ARG A 82 20.34 2.12 14.13
C ARG A 82 21.56 1.98 13.21
N ASP A 83 21.76 2.96 12.32
CA ASP A 83 22.85 2.98 11.32
C ASP A 83 22.79 1.86 10.28
N GLN A 84 21.67 1.13 10.19
CA GLN A 84 21.42 0.15 9.14
C GLN A 84 20.50 0.72 8.08
N SER A 85 20.91 0.60 6.83
CA SER A 85 20.05 0.93 5.68
C SER A 85 19.07 -0.21 5.42
N ILE A 86 17.78 0.11 5.32
CA ILE A 86 16.72 -0.87 5.18
C ILE A 86 15.88 -0.53 3.97
N THR A 87 15.56 -1.54 3.17
CA THR A 87 14.62 -1.43 2.07
C THR A 87 13.25 -1.90 2.55
N ILE A 88 12.24 -1.04 2.38
CA ILE A 88 10.85 -1.38 2.68
C ILE A 88 10.08 -1.43 1.38
N THR A 89 9.28 -2.47 1.20
CA THR A 89 8.40 -2.63 0.05
C THR A 89 6.95 -2.70 0.50
N ALA A 90 6.03 -2.55 -0.43
CA ALA A 90 4.60 -2.70 -0.19
C ALA A 90 3.98 -3.56 -1.28
N SER A 91 3.08 -4.42 -0.89
CA SER A 91 2.25 -5.18 -1.82
C SER A 91 0.90 -4.49 -1.98
N ALA A 92 0.32 -4.59 -3.16
CA ALA A 92 -0.89 -3.87 -3.52
C ALA A 92 -1.89 -4.78 -4.22
N VAL A 93 -3.15 -4.52 -3.96
CA VAL A 93 -4.27 -5.14 -4.66
C VAL A 93 -5.19 -4.04 -5.15
N CYS A 94 -5.59 -4.11 -6.40
CA CYS A 94 -6.47 -3.15 -7.03
C CYS A 94 -7.78 -3.81 -7.47
N ALA A 95 -8.88 -3.13 -7.29
CA ALA A 95 -10.20 -3.57 -7.71
C ALA A 95 -11.05 -2.41 -8.20
N VAL A 96 -12.09 -2.74 -8.96
CA VAL A 96 -13.15 -1.80 -9.30
C VAL A 96 -14.23 -1.90 -8.24
N PHE A 97 -14.66 -0.76 -7.71
CA PHE A 97 -15.85 -0.69 -6.88
C PHE A 97 -17.05 -0.57 -7.81
N GLY A 98 -17.78 -1.67 -7.98
CA GLY A 98 -18.92 -1.72 -8.88
C GLY A 98 -20.20 -1.17 -8.26
N ASP A 99 -21.20 -0.88 -9.12
CA ASP A 99 -22.46 -0.25 -8.69
C ASP A 99 -23.26 -1.10 -7.70
N THR A 100 -23.09 -2.42 -7.75
CA THR A 100 -23.81 -3.37 -6.88
C THR A 100 -22.98 -3.85 -5.71
N ASP A 101 -21.71 -3.45 -5.62
CA ASP A 101 -20.83 -3.84 -4.54
C ASP A 101 -21.14 -3.06 -3.25
N THR A 102 -21.05 -3.73 -2.12
CA THR A 102 -21.01 -3.06 -0.82
C THR A 102 -19.56 -2.81 -0.43
N PRO A 103 -19.28 -1.80 0.43
CA PRO A 103 -17.92 -1.57 0.95
C PRO A 103 -17.33 -2.82 1.59
N GLU A 104 -18.12 -3.57 2.35
CA GLU A 104 -17.68 -4.79 3.02
C GLU A 104 -17.23 -5.86 2.03
N GLU A 105 -18.00 -6.08 0.96
CA GLU A 105 -17.66 -7.05 -0.07
C GLU A 105 -16.37 -6.70 -0.79
N VAL A 106 -16.18 -5.43 -1.14
CA VAL A 106 -14.97 -4.96 -1.84
C VAL A 106 -13.75 -5.10 -0.93
N LEU A 107 -13.86 -4.68 0.33
CA LEU A 107 -12.76 -4.80 1.30
C LEU A 107 -12.38 -6.24 1.54
N GLU A 108 -13.35 -7.14 1.66
CA GLU A 108 -13.09 -8.56 1.83
C GLU A 108 -12.32 -9.14 0.64
N ARG A 109 -12.72 -8.80 -0.59
CA ARG A 109 -12.00 -9.23 -1.80
C ARG A 109 -10.57 -8.69 -1.85
N LEU A 110 -10.38 -7.42 -1.50
CA LEU A 110 -9.06 -6.79 -1.46
C LEU A 110 -8.16 -7.47 -0.44
N GLN A 111 -8.66 -7.72 0.76
CA GLN A 111 -7.90 -8.36 1.83
C GLN A 111 -7.51 -9.79 1.46
N LEU A 112 -8.42 -10.55 0.86
CA LEU A 112 -8.13 -11.90 0.39
C LEU A 112 -7.10 -11.90 -0.73
N GLY A 113 -7.24 -10.98 -1.69
CA GLY A 113 -6.28 -10.80 -2.78
C GLY A 113 -4.89 -10.47 -2.27
N LEU A 114 -4.81 -9.60 -1.27
CA LEU A 114 -3.55 -9.22 -0.65
C LEU A 114 -2.88 -10.39 0.08
N LYS A 115 -3.64 -11.16 0.82
CA LYS A 115 -3.14 -12.36 1.50
C LYS A 115 -2.57 -13.36 0.48
N ASN A 116 -3.26 -13.57 -0.63
CA ASN A 116 -2.79 -14.44 -1.69
C ASN A 116 -1.54 -13.90 -2.39
N ALA A 117 -1.49 -12.59 -2.63
CA ALA A 117 -0.32 -11.93 -3.24
C ALA A 117 0.93 -12.16 -2.41
N LYS A 118 0.83 -12.00 -1.10
CA LYS A 118 1.98 -12.14 -0.18
C LYS A 118 2.53 -13.56 -0.08
N ARG A 119 1.78 -14.57 -0.49
CA ARG A 119 2.27 -15.96 -0.55
C ARG A 119 3.38 -16.14 -1.58
N THR A 120 3.41 -15.32 -2.62
CA THR A 120 4.43 -15.39 -3.68
C THR A 120 5.66 -14.53 -3.39
N GLY A 121 5.67 -13.83 -2.28
CA GLY A 121 6.77 -12.97 -1.85
C GLY A 121 6.35 -11.52 -1.62
N PRO A 122 7.31 -10.63 -1.32
CA PRO A 122 7.05 -9.20 -1.13
C PRO A 122 6.88 -8.46 -2.46
N ASN A 123 6.47 -7.20 -2.37
CA ASN A 123 6.41 -6.25 -3.49
C ASN A 123 5.54 -6.72 -4.65
N GLN A 124 4.39 -7.28 -4.34
CA GLN A 124 3.45 -7.80 -5.33
C GLN A 124 2.39 -6.77 -5.73
N LEU A 125 1.87 -6.92 -6.95
CA LEU A 125 0.71 -6.17 -7.44
C LEU A 125 -0.28 -7.14 -8.06
N ILE A 126 -1.49 -7.15 -7.53
CA ILE A 126 -2.57 -8.03 -8.00
C ILE A 126 -3.75 -7.17 -8.45
N TRP A 127 -4.32 -7.54 -9.58
CA TRP A 127 -5.56 -6.98 -10.10
C TRP A 127 -6.70 -7.99 -9.90
N LEU A 128 -7.79 -7.51 -9.35
CA LEU A 128 -9.01 -8.30 -9.19
C LEU A 128 -10.07 -7.95 -10.23
#